data_9605c3b34c517888e9cc98460d04f769
#
_entry.id   9605c3b34c517888e9cc98460d04f769
#
_cell.length_a   1.000
_cell.length_b   1.000
_cell.length_c   1.000
_cell.angle_alpha   90.00
_cell.angle_beta   90.00
_cell.angle_gamma   90.00
#
_symmetry.space_group_name_H-M   'P 1'
#
loop_
_entity.id
_entity.type
_entity.pdbx_description
1 polymer ?
#
loop_
_entity_poly.entity_id
_entity_poly.type
_entity_poly.pdbx_seq_one_letter_code
_entity_poly.pdbx_strand_id
1 'polypeptide(L)'
;MARLAAFDMDGTLLMSDHHLGRETIATLSRLRERDITLTFATGRHVLEMRHILGTLSLDAYLITGNGTRIHSLEGDVLHRQDLDPQVADTVMHHAWDTRASMHVFNDNGWFTGQEIPALLQAHVYSGFRYQVIDIKSIPAHQVTKICFCGDHEDLIRLRIQLNEALEERAHLCFSAVDCLEVLPLGCNKGSALAVLSNHLGLSLADCMAFGDAMNDREMLGSVGRGLIMGNAMPQLIAALPHLSVIGHCGNQAVSHFLTHWLDNPHLPYSPE
;
A
#
# COMPACT_ATOMS: atom_id res chain seq x y z
N MET A 1 -4.98 -14.37 20.00
CA MET A 1 -4.24 -13.10 20.14
C MET A 1 -3.53 -12.85 18.83
N ALA A 2 -3.46 -11.60 18.32
CA ALA A 2 -2.79 -11.36 17.05
C ALA A 2 -1.32 -11.77 17.11
N ARG A 3 -0.84 -12.41 16.05
CA ARG A 3 0.53 -12.88 15.86
C ARG A 3 1.28 -12.11 14.78
N LEU A 4 0.53 -11.39 13.93
CA LEU A 4 1.05 -10.52 12.89
C LEU A 4 0.23 -9.24 12.86
N ALA A 5 0.90 -8.10 12.73
CA ALA A 5 0.29 -6.80 12.53
C ALA A 5 0.74 -6.22 11.17
N ALA A 6 -0.23 -5.94 10.31
CA ALA A 6 -0.03 -5.36 8.99
C ALA A 6 -0.44 -3.89 9.00
N PHE A 7 0.41 -3.04 8.47
CA PHE A 7 0.21 -1.59 8.47
C PHE A 7 0.33 -1.05 7.06
N ASP A 8 -0.70 -0.35 6.60
CA ASP A 8 -0.49 0.60 5.54
C ASP A 8 0.40 1.76 6.03
N MET A 9 1.01 2.47 5.11
CA MET A 9 1.97 3.54 5.43
C MET A 9 1.33 4.93 5.31
N ASP A 10 0.94 5.33 4.12
CA ASP A 10 0.45 6.68 3.84
C ASP A 10 -1.00 6.87 4.30
N GLY A 11 -1.23 7.83 5.18
CA GLY A 11 -2.57 8.03 5.78
C GLY A 11 -2.89 7.06 6.92
N THR A 12 -1.99 6.13 7.25
CA THR A 12 -2.16 5.14 8.32
C THR A 12 -1.05 5.25 9.36
N LEU A 13 0.14 4.77 9.05
CA LEU A 13 1.25 4.74 10.00
C LEU A 13 2.08 6.02 9.96
N LEU A 14 2.22 6.61 8.77
CA LEU A 14 2.92 7.88 8.59
C LEU A 14 2.03 9.05 9.02
N MET A 15 2.63 10.03 9.68
CA MET A 15 2.00 11.31 9.97
C MET A 15 1.90 12.16 8.68
N SER A 16 1.23 13.30 8.77
CA SER A 16 0.99 14.21 7.63
C SER A 16 2.27 14.76 6.98
N ASP A 17 3.40 14.69 7.66
CA ASP A 17 4.73 15.08 7.18
C ASP A 17 5.52 13.89 6.59
N HIS A 18 4.86 12.75 6.37
CA HIS A 18 5.43 11.49 5.88
C HIS A 18 6.50 10.85 6.77
N HIS A 19 6.55 11.21 8.07
CA HIS A 19 7.44 10.59 9.05
C HIS A 19 6.67 9.64 9.97
N LEU A 20 7.40 8.68 10.55
CA LEU A 20 6.90 7.87 11.66
C LEU A 20 7.04 8.65 12.96
N GLY A 21 5.94 8.76 13.69
CA GLY A 21 5.93 9.39 15.01
C GLY A 21 6.75 8.60 16.04
N ARG A 22 7.29 9.27 17.04
CA ARG A 22 8.11 8.63 18.09
C ARG A 22 7.33 7.58 18.88
N GLU A 23 6.07 7.85 19.17
CA GLU A 23 5.18 6.92 19.88
C GLU A 23 4.90 5.69 19.03
N THR A 24 4.70 5.89 17.72
CA THR A 24 4.51 4.80 16.77
C THR A 24 5.73 3.87 16.76
N ILE A 25 6.95 4.40 16.66
CA ILE A 25 8.19 3.60 16.68
C ILE A 25 8.31 2.82 17.98
N ALA A 26 8.06 3.46 19.13
CA ALA A 26 8.11 2.81 20.44
C ALA A 26 7.08 1.66 20.54
N THR A 27 5.86 1.89 20.05
CA THR A 27 4.79 0.89 20.08
C THR A 27 5.07 -0.30 19.16
N LEU A 28 5.64 -0.06 17.97
CA LEU A 28 6.08 -1.14 17.07
C LEU A 28 7.16 -2.01 17.72
N SER A 29 8.10 -1.40 18.46
CA SER A 29 9.11 -2.14 19.24
C SER A 29 8.45 -3.02 20.30
N ARG A 30 7.43 -2.51 21.03
CA ARG A 30 6.66 -3.31 22.01
C ARG A 30 5.91 -4.50 21.38
N LEU A 31 5.45 -4.39 20.14
CA LEU A 31 4.84 -5.52 19.44
C LEU A 31 5.88 -6.63 19.20
N ARG A 32 7.09 -6.27 18.78
CA ARG A 32 8.19 -7.23 18.57
C ARG A 32 8.61 -7.92 19.87
N GLU A 33 8.68 -7.19 20.98
CA GLU A 33 8.97 -7.75 22.31
C GLU A 33 7.93 -8.79 22.76
N ARG A 34 6.75 -8.82 22.11
CA ARG A 34 5.68 -9.79 22.34
C ARG A 34 5.56 -10.83 21.21
N ASP A 35 6.62 -11.01 20.43
CA ASP A 35 6.69 -11.96 19.31
C ASP A 35 5.59 -11.73 18.25
N ILE A 36 5.12 -10.47 18.07
CA ILE A 36 4.19 -10.11 17.02
C ILE A 36 5.00 -9.68 15.79
N THR A 37 4.84 -10.42 14.71
CA THR A 37 5.48 -10.12 13.42
C THR A 37 4.94 -8.82 12.85
N LEU A 38 5.82 -7.94 12.40
CA LEU A 38 5.45 -6.70 11.72
C LEU A 38 5.53 -6.88 10.20
N THR A 39 4.55 -6.34 9.50
CA THR A 39 4.62 -6.16 8.04
C THR A 39 4.07 -4.79 7.63
N PHE A 40 4.77 -4.12 6.73
CA PHE A 40 4.30 -2.89 6.11
C PHE A 40 3.76 -3.21 4.72
N ALA A 41 2.49 -2.87 4.48
CA ALA A 41 1.78 -3.13 3.24
C ALA A 41 1.47 -1.80 2.53
N THR A 42 2.21 -1.48 1.48
CA THR A 42 2.20 -0.15 0.88
C THR A 42 2.18 -0.18 -0.66
N GLY A 43 1.66 0.88 -1.26
CA GLY A 43 1.83 1.16 -2.69
C GLY A 43 3.24 1.63 -3.06
N ARG A 44 4.05 2.02 -2.08
CA ARG A 44 5.43 2.51 -2.29
C ARG A 44 6.33 1.42 -2.85
N HIS A 45 7.42 1.86 -3.51
CA HIS A 45 8.45 0.97 -4.05
C HIS A 45 9.41 0.48 -2.96
N VAL A 46 9.96 -0.74 -3.11
CA VAL A 46 10.90 -1.31 -2.11
C VAL A 46 12.14 -0.44 -1.90
N LEU A 47 12.66 0.19 -2.96
CA LEU A 47 13.82 1.10 -2.84
C LEU A 47 13.53 2.28 -1.92
N GLU A 48 12.31 2.80 -1.95
CA GLU A 48 11.84 3.84 -1.08
C GLU A 48 11.66 3.34 0.37
N MET A 49 11.02 2.19 0.53
CA MET A 49 10.80 1.59 1.85
C MET A 49 12.10 1.25 2.58
N ARG A 50 13.11 0.73 1.86
CA ARG A 50 14.43 0.47 2.44
C ARG A 50 15.09 1.73 3.00
N HIS A 51 14.90 2.86 2.34
CA HIS A 51 15.41 4.14 2.85
C HIS A 51 14.65 4.57 4.12
N ILE A 52 13.32 4.53 4.08
CA ILE A 52 12.47 4.90 5.23
C ILE A 52 12.79 4.02 6.44
N LEU A 53 12.87 2.71 6.28
CA LEU A 53 13.06 1.75 7.37
C LEU A 53 14.51 1.63 7.83
N GLY A 54 15.47 1.84 6.95
CA GLY A 54 16.90 1.75 7.28
C GLY A 54 17.33 2.74 8.37
N THR A 55 16.58 3.83 8.55
CA THR A 55 16.82 4.82 9.62
C THR A 55 16.24 4.41 10.97
N LEU A 56 15.38 3.37 11.04
CA LEU A 56 14.53 3.07 12.18
C LEU A 56 14.94 1.81 12.95
N SER A 57 15.88 1.02 12.45
CA SER A 57 16.27 -0.29 13.02
C SER A 57 15.08 -1.20 13.32
N LEU A 58 14.04 -1.15 12.48
CA LEU A 58 12.84 -1.98 12.57
C LEU A 58 12.95 -3.12 11.58
N ASP A 59 12.90 -4.35 12.09
CA ASP A 59 12.77 -5.53 11.24
C ASP A 59 11.29 -5.77 10.96
N ALA A 60 10.92 -5.76 9.69
CA ALA A 60 9.56 -6.02 9.24
C ALA A 60 9.55 -6.63 7.84
N TYR A 61 8.61 -7.53 7.59
CA TYR A 61 8.30 -7.94 6.23
C TYR A 61 7.71 -6.77 5.44
N LEU A 62 8.00 -6.71 4.14
CA LEU A 62 7.48 -5.66 3.28
C LEU A 62 6.58 -6.24 2.19
N ILE A 63 5.36 -5.76 2.13
CA ILE A 63 4.46 -5.89 0.98
C ILE A 63 4.50 -4.55 0.25
N THR A 64 5.10 -4.51 -0.93
CA THR A 64 5.31 -3.27 -1.70
C THR A 64 4.57 -3.31 -3.03
N GLY A 65 4.39 -2.13 -3.66
CA GLY A 65 3.69 -2.02 -4.92
C GLY A 65 2.25 -2.55 -4.86
N ASN A 66 1.56 -2.34 -3.73
CA ASN A 66 0.20 -2.85 -3.47
C ASN A 66 0.05 -4.38 -3.61
N GLY A 67 1.10 -5.13 -3.26
CA GLY A 67 1.08 -6.59 -3.28
C GLY A 67 1.93 -7.23 -4.39
N THR A 68 2.50 -6.44 -5.29
CA THR A 68 3.31 -6.98 -6.41
C THR A 68 4.61 -7.64 -5.94
N ARG A 69 5.09 -7.29 -4.73
CA ARG A 69 6.30 -7.86 -4.13
C ARG A 69 6.11 -8.10 -2.65
N ILE A 70 6.69 -9.20 -2.15
CA ILE A 70 6.88 -9.46 -0.72
C ILE A 70 8.37 -9.66 -0.49
N HIS A 71 8.90 -8.97 0.52
CA HIS A 71 10.31 -9.07 0.90
C HIS A 71 10.44 -9.57 2.33
N SER A 72 11.47 -10.44 2.56
CA SER A 72 11.86 -10.93 3.89
C SER A 72 12.47 -9.82 4.74
N LEU A 73 12.76 -10.14 6.00
CA LEU A 73 13.49 -9.27 6.93
C LEU A 73 14.90 -8.94 6.39
N GLU A 74 15.54 -9.87 5.70
CA GLU A 74 16.86 -9.73 5.09
C GLU A 74 16.80 -8.99 3.75
N GLY A 75 15.59 -8.76 3.22
CA GLY A 75 15.36 -8.06 1.98
C GLY A 75 15.28 -8.96 0.74
N ASP A 76 15.26 -10.28 0.92
CA ASP A 76 15.06 -11.24 -0.15
C ASP A 76 13.61 -11.19 -0.66
N VAL A 77 13.43 -11.43 -1.95
CA VAL A 77 12.09 -11.45 -2.57
C VAL A 77 11.45 -12.81 -2.34
N LEU A 78 10.41 -12.85 -1.49
CA LEU A 78 9.62 -14.05 -1.21
C LEU A 78 8.50 -14.29 -2.22
N HIS A 79 7.98 -13.21 -2.83
CA HIS A 79 6.89 -13.29 -3.79
C HIS A 79 7.01 -12.21 -4.85
N ARG A 80 6.66 -12.55 -6.10
CA ARG A 80 6.59 -11.63 -7.25
C ARG A 80 5.30 -11.86 -7.99
N GLN A 81 4.64 -10.79 -8.37
CA GLN A 81 3.52 -10.80 -9.29
C GLN A 81 3.63 -9.56 -10.20
N ASP A 82 3.93 -9.77 -11.47
CA ASP A 82 4.07 -8.72 -12.48
C ASP A 82 2.77 -8.58 -13.28
N LEU A 83 2.56 -7.43 -13.91
CA LEU A 83 1.51 -7.26 -14.88
C LEU A 83 1.67 -8.27 -16.02
N ASP A 84 0.53 -8.81 -16.49
CA ASP A 84 0.53 -9.55 -17.75
C ASP A 84 1.16 -8.68 -18.85
N PRO A 85 2.15 -9.19 -19.63
CA PRO A 85 2.84 -8.39 -20.63
C PRO A 85 1.92 -7.78 -21.68
N GLN A 86 0.81 -8.44 -22.05
CA GLN A 86 -0.16 -7.88 -22.99
C GLN A 86 -0.95 -6.74 -22.36
N VAL A 87 -1.28 -6.85 -21.06
CA VAL A 87 -1.92 -5.75 -20.30
C VAL A 87 -0.97 -4.58 -20.23
N ALA A 88 0.28 -4.78 -19.82
CA ALA A 88 1.28 -3.73 -19.72
C ALA A 88 1.50 -3.02 -21.07
N ASP A 89 1.65 -3.80 -22.14
CA ASP A 89 1.81 -3.27 -23.50
C ASP A 89 0.59 -2.45 -23.94
N THR A 90 -0.61 -2.97 -23.73
CA THR A 90 -1.86 -2.25 -24.02
C THR A 90 -1.92 -0.92 -23.28
N VAL A 91 -1.64 -0.92 -21.98
CA VAL A 91 -1.74 0.30 -21.16
C VAL A 91 -0.70 1.33 -21.56
N MET A 92 0.55 0.92 -21.84
CA MET A 92 1.63 1.85 -22.20
C MET A 92 1.51 2.43 -23.62
N HIS A 93 0.88 1.71 -24.56
CA HIS A 93 0.84 2.13 -25.96
C HIS A 93 -0.50 2.70 -26.43
N HIS A 94 -1.59 2.42 -25.72
CA HIS A 94 -2.91 2.97 -26.08
C HIS A 94 -2.95 4.48 -25.85
N ALA A 95 -3.66 5.19 -26.73
CA ALA A 95 -3.90 6.63 -26.60
C ALA A 95 -5.15 6.86 -25.74
N TRP A 96 -4.96 6.95 -24.42
CA TRP A 96 -6.04 7.18 -23.47
C TRP A 96 -6.55 8.64 -23.58
N ASP A 97 -7.87 8.82 -23.54
CA ASP A 97 -8.48 10.16 -23.46
C ASP A 97 -8.43 10.64 -21.98
N THR A 98 -7.27 11.14 -21.59
CA THR A 98 -7.02 11.60 -20.22
C THR A 98 -5.92 12.66 -20.21
N ARG A 99 -5.97 13.54 -19.20
CA ARG A 99 -4.89 14.47 -18.83
C ARG A 99 -3.99 13.91 -17.73
N ALA A 100 -4.33 12.76 -17.16
CA ALA A 100 -3.55 12.14 -16.13
C ALA A 100 -2.17 11.73 -16.66
N SER A 101 -1.16 11.87 -15.82
CA SER A 101 0.20 11.40 -16.12
C SER A 101 0.32 9.91 -15.88
N MET A 102 0.96 9.21 -16.81
CA MET A 102 1.25 7.78 -16.68
C MET A 102 2.61 7.55 -16.03
N HIS A 103 2.65 6.65 -15.07
CA HIS A 103 3.82 6.27 -14.31
C HIS A 103 3.97 4.75 -14.35
N VAL A 104 5.11 4.26 -14.81
CA VAL A 104 5.43 2.84 -14.92
C VAL A 104 6.43 2.45 -13.84
N PHE A 105 6.20 1.34 -13.18
CA PHE A 105 7.07 0.82 -12.14
C PHE A 105 7.60 -0.57 -12.52
N ASN A 106 8.86 -0.82 -12.19
CA ASN A 106 9.50 -2.14 -12.25
C ASN A 106 10.50 -2.29 -11.11
N ASP A 107 11.23 -3.39 -11.02
CA ASP A 107 12.19 -3.62 -9.92
C ASP A 107 13.33 -2.57 -9.87
N ASN A 108 13.57 -1.83 -10.97
CA ASN A 108 14.63 -0.84 -11.04
C ASN A 108 14.17 0.58 -10.65
N GLY A 109 12.87 0.82 -10.51
CA GLY A 109 12.36 2.11 -10.05
C GLY A 109 11.04 2.56 -10.65
N TRP A 110 10.92 3.87 -10.75
CA TRP A 110 9.74 4.62 -11.17
C TRP A 110 10.06 5.46 -12.41
N PHE A 111 9.24 5.32 -13.45
CA PHE A 111 9.46 5.94 -14.76
C PHE A 111 8.22 6.70 -15.22
N THR A 112 8.43 7.80 -15.92
CA THR A 112 7.36 8.60 -16.53
C THR A 112 7.86 9.25 -17.81
N GLY A 113 6.95 9.62 -18.72
CA GLY A 113 7.27 10.30 -19.98
C GLY A 113 7.47 11.79 -19.85
N GLN A 114 7.23 12.39 -18.68
CA GLN A 114 7.27 13.84 -18.48
C GLN A 114 7.64 14.21 -17.04
N GLU A 115 8.13 15.44 -16.88
CA GLU A 115 8.43 16.00 -15.56
C GLU A 115 7.16 16.43 -14.83
N ILE A 116 6.99 15.99 -13.57
CA ILE A 116 5.88 16.37 -12.69
C ILE A 116 6.41 16.62 -11.28
N PRO A 117 7.10 17.76 -11.05
CA PRO A 117 7.78 18.03 -9.79
C PRO A 117 6.89 17.94 -8.54
N ALA A 118 5.58 18.25 -8.69
CA ALA A 118 4.62 18.19 -7.60
C ALA A 118 4.52 16.78 -6.96
N LEU A 119 4.64 15.72 -7.76
CA LEU A 119 4.58 14.35 -7.25
C LEU A 119 5.77 13.97 -6.36
N LEU A 120 6.91 14.65 -6.52
CA LEU A 120 8.10 14.40 -5.69
C LEU A 120 7.94 14.89 -4.24
N GLN A 121 6.93 15.71 -3.95
CA GLN A 121 6.69 16.23 -2.60
C GLN A 121 6.40 15.11 -1.60
N ALA A 122 5.63 14.10 -1.98
CA ALA A 122 5.34 12.94 -1.13
C ALA A 122 6.57 12.03 -0.90
N HIS A 123 7.64 12.22 -1.67
CA HIS A 123 8.85 11.39 -1.67
C HIS A 123 10.09 12.14 -1.17
N VAL A 124 9.93 13.38 -0.67
CA VAL A 124 11.07 14.22 -0.22
C VAL A 124 11.88 13.53 0.86
N TYR A 125 11.21 12.89 1.82
CA TYR A 125 11.87 12.22 2.94
C TYR A 125 12.70 11.00 2.50
N SER A 126 12.16 10.21 1.58
CA SER A 126 12.85 9.02 1.06
C SER A 126 13.88 9.34 -0.01
N GLY A 127 13.77 10.52 -0.65
CA GLY A 127 14.57 10.88 -1.80
C GLY A 127 14.27 10.05 -3.06
N PHE A 128 13.23 9.22 -3.05
CA PHE A 128 12.84 8.40 -4.19
C PHE A 128 12.29 9.27 -5.32
N ARG A 129 12.77 9.03 -6.54
CA ARG A 129 12.46 9.87 -7.69
C ARG A 129 12.16 9.04 -8.93
N TYR A 130 11.28 9.56 -9.77
CA TYR A 130 11.08 9.02 -11.10
C TYR A 130 12.27 9.36 -12.03
N GLN A 131 12.40 8.57 -13.07
CA GLN A 131 13.24 8.86 -14.22
C GLN A 131 12.34 9.23 -15.40
N VAL A 132 12.69 10.31 -16.12
CA VAL A 132 11.98 10.72 -17.34
C VAL A 132 12.59 9.97 -18.50
N ILE A 133 11.82 9.08 -19.12
CA ILE A 133 12.23 8.28 -20.28
C ILE A 133 11.04 8.10 -21.24
N ASP A 134 11.31 7.60 -22.42
CA ASP A 134 10.22 7.08 -23.25
C ASP A 134 9.68 5.79 -22.60
N ILE A 135 8.52 5.89 -21.95
CA ILE A 135 7.89 4.77 -21.24
C ILE A 135 7.55 3.59 -22.16
N LYS A 136 7.35 3.84 -23.47
CA LYS A 136 7.13 2.80 -24.47
C LYS A 136 8.37 1.97 -24.75
N SER A 137 9.54 2.42 -24.32
CA SER A 137 10.79 1.65 -24.41
C SER A 137 10.95 0.61 -23.29
N ILE A 138 10.10 0.64 -22.25
CA ILE A 138 10.15 -0.30 -21.14
C ILE A 138 9.62 -1.66 -21.60
N PRO A 139 10.37 -2.75 -21.42
CA PRO A 139 9.90 -4.09 -21.78
C PRO A 139 8.64 -4.46 -20.96
N ALA A 140 7.55 -4.78 -21.64
CA ALA A 140 6.25 -5.07 -21.00
C ALA A 140 6.31 -6.19 -19.93
N HIS A 141 7.19 -7.18 -20.13
CA HIS A 141 7.39 -8.30 -19.18
C HIS A 141 8.15 -7.92 -17.89
N GLN A 142 8.62 -6.68 -17.76
CA GLN A 142 9.28 -6.19 -16.55
C GLN A 142 8.39 -5.27 -15.72
N VAL A 143 7.19 -4.93 -16.21
CA VAL A 143 6.30 -3.98 -15.56
C VAL A 143 5.62 -4.61 -14.35
N THR A 144 5.79 -4.02 -13.18
CA THR A 144 5.16 -4.48 -11.94
C THR A 144 3.77 -3.89 -11.75
N LYS A 145 3.64 -2.59 -12.00
CA LYS A 145 2.37 -1.85 -11.97
C LYS A 145 2.48 -0.58 -12.83
N ILE A 146 1.31 -0.03 -13.17
CA ILE A 146 1.21 1.29 -13.81
C ILE A 146 0.26 2.14 -12.98
N CYS A 147 0.61 3.42 -12.77
CA CYS A 147 -0.25 4.39 -12.10
C CYS A 147 -0.59 5.54 -13.04
N PHE A 148 -1.80 6.05 -12.89
CA PHE A 148 -2.23 7.30 -13.50
C PHE A 148 -2.50 8.33 -12.39
N CYS A 149 -1.82 9.47 -12.44
CA CYS A 149 -1.98 10.53 -11.45
C CYS A 149 -2.59 11.76 -12.09
N GLY A 150 -3.66 12.30 -11.50
CA GLY A 150 -4.37 13.43 -12.04
C GLY A 150 -5.68 13.78 -11.33
N ASP A 151 -6.53 14.56 -11.99
CA ASP A 151 -7.84 14.93 -11.47
C ASP A 151 -8.74 13.71 -11.28
N HIS A 152 -9.45 13.65 -10.15
CA HIS A 152 -10.27 12.50 -9.77
C HIS A 152 -11.36 12.15 -10.80
N GLU A 153 -12.07 13.16 -11.31
CA GLU A 153 -13.13 12.95 -12.30
C GLU A 153 -12.56 12.44 -13.63
N ASP A 154 -11.36 12.89 -13.99
CA ASP A 154 -10.65 12.38 -15.17
C ASP A 154 -10.23 10.92 -14.97
N LEU A 155 -9.72 10.58 -13.79
CA LEU A 155 -9.36 9.21 -13.44
C LEU A 155 -10.57 8.26 -13.38
N ILE A 156 -11.76 8.73 -12.97
CA ILE A 156 -12.99 7.94 -13.03
C ILE A 156 -13.32 7.59 -14.49
N ARG A 157 -13.25 8.57 -15.42
CA ARG A 157 -13.46 8.33 -16.85
C ARG A 157 -12.42 7.38 -17.43
N LEU A 158 -11.15 7.58 -17.09
CA LEU A 158 -10.06 6.70 -17.50
C LEU A 158 -10.26 5.26 -16.99
N ARG A 159 -10.72 5.07 -15.77
CA ARG A 159 -11.03 3.75 -15.23
C ARG A 159 -12.04 2.98 -16.06
N ILE A 160 -13.05 3.67 -16.61
CA ILE A 160 -14.04 3.05 -17.50
C ILE A 160 -13.36 2.58 -18.80
N GLN A 161 -12.54 3.44 -19.43
CA GLN A 161 -11.80 3.09 -20.64
C GLN A 161 -10.85 1.89 -20.40
N LEU A 162 -10.13 1.90 -19.27
CA LEU A 162 -9.23 0.80 -18.89
C LEU A 162 -10.01 -0.51 -18.68
N ASN A 163 -11.15 -0.49 -17.98
CA ASN A 163 -11.97 -1.69 -17.80
C ASN A 163 -12.43 -2.28 -19.12
N GLU A 164 -12.88 -1.43 -20.06
CA GLU A 164 -13.30 -1.86 -21.39
C GLU A 164 -12.15 -2.45 -22.20
N ALA A 165 -10.98 -1.78 -22.22
CA ALA A 165 -9.84 -2.22 -23.01
C ALA A 165 -9.13 -3.46 -22.42
N LEU A 166 -9.13 -3.62 -21.11
CA LEU A 166 -8.42 -4.70 -20.44
C LEU A 166 -9.29 -5.95 -20.17
N GLU A 167 -10.60 -5.89 -20.40
CA GLU A 167 -11.51 -7.05 -20.27
C GLU A 167 -11.31 -7.81 -18.94
N GLU A 168 -11.25 -7.09 -17.84
CA GLU A 168 -11.03 -7.65 -16.50
C GLU A 168 -9.70 -8.39 -16.30
N ARG A 169 -8.71 -8.22 -17.18
CA ARG A 169 -7.38 -8.86 -17.05
C ARG A 169 -6.42 -8.16 -16.09
N ALA A 170 -6.86 -7.07 -15.46
CA ALA A 170 -6.09 -6.34 -14.46
C ALA A 170 -6.96 -5.96 -13.27
N HIS A 171 -6.32 -5.71 -12.13
CA HIS A 171 -6.98 -5.14 -10.96
C HIS A 171 -6.82 -3.62 -10.99
N LEU A 172 -7.94 -2.87 -11.04
CA LEU A 172 -7.94 -1.40 -11.03
C LEU A 172 -8.35 -0.89 -9.66
N CYS A 173 -7.49 -0.11 -9.02
CA CYS A 173 -7.71 0.38 -7.67
C CYS A 173 -7.29 1.84 -7.52
N PHE A 174 -8.06 2.63 -6.76
CA PHE A 174 -7.62 3.94 -6.28
C PHE A 174 -6.80 3.77 -4.99
N SER A 175 -5.53 4.11 -5.04
CA SER A 175 -4.66 4.19 -3.86
C SER A 175 -4.70 5.56 -3.18
N ALA A 176 -5.15 6.58 -3.92
CA ALA A 176 -5.47 7.92 -3.45
C ALA A 176 -6.57 8.51 -4.35
N VAL A 177 -7.16 9.64 -3.96
CA VAL A 177 -8.19 10.31 -4.76
C VAL A 177 -7.67 10.73 -6.14
N ASP A 178 -6.39 11.01 -6.26
CA ASP A 178 -5.67 11.47 -7.45
C ASP A 178 -4.74 10.41 -8.05
N CYS A 179 -4.83 9.14 -7.62
CA CYS A 179 -4.00 8.05 -8.12
C CYS A 179 -4.83 6.78 -8.40
N LEU A 180 -4.92 6.42 -9.68
CA LEU A 180 -5.50 5.17 -10.17
C LEU A 180 -4.39 4.20 -10.55
N GLU A 181 -4.41 3.00 -9.99
CA GLU A 181 -3.41 1.95 -10.25
C GLU A 181 -3.96 0.83 -11.12
N VAL A 182 -3.12 0.36 -12.02
CA VAL A 182 -3.30 -0.87 -12.81
C VAL A 182 -2.34 -1.91 -12.23
N LEU A 183 -2.90 -2.92 -11.59
CA LEU A 183 -2.18 -3.99 -10.91
C LEU A 183 -2.42 -5.34 -11.60
N PRO A 184 -1.57 -6.35 -11.38
CA PRO A 184 -1.85 -7.70 -11.84
C PRO A 184 -3.21 -8.20 -11.33
N LEU A 185 -3.88 -9.02 -12.12
CA LEU A 185 -5.17 -9.59 -11.72
C LEU A 185 -5.06 -10.36 -10.41
N GLY A 186 -5.96 -10.07 -9.48
CA GLY A 186 -5.96 -10.67 -8.14
C GLY A 186 -4.84 -10.17 -7.20
N CYS A 187 -3.99 -9.26 -7.66
CA CYS A 187 -2.94 -8.66 -6.83
C CYS A 187 -3.51 -7.49 -6.02
N ASN A 188 -3.40 -7.57 -4.72
CA ASN A 188 -3.72 -6.51 -3.77
C ASN A 188 -3.00 -6.76 -2.44
N LYS A 189 -3.04 -5.80 -1.51
CA LYS A 189 -2.39 -5.94 -0.19
C LYS A 189 -2.91 -7.16 0.60
N GLY A 190 -4.19 -7.50 0.46
CA GLY A 190 -4.80 -8.64 1.14
C GLY A 190 -4.33 -9.99 0.59
N SER A 191 -4.29 -10.15 -0.74
CA SER A 191 -3.77 -11.38 -1.37
C SER A 191 -2.30 -11.60 -1.03
N ALA A 192 -1.48 -10.53 -1.03
CA ALA A 192 -0.08 -10.60 -0.63
C ALA A 192 0.08 -10.93 0.87
N LEU A 193 -0.77 -10.36 1.75
CA LEU A 193 -0.77 -10.69 3.17
C LEU A 193 -1.12 -12.16 3.39
N ALA A 194 -2.05 -12.73 2.62
CA ALA A 194 -2.38 -14.15 2.68
C ALA A 194 -1.19 -15.03 2.29
N VAL A 195 -0.45 -14.66 1.24
CA VAL A 195 0.79 -15.37 0.85
C VAL A 195 1.84 -15.30 1.97
N LEU A 196 2.07 -14.11 2.54
CA LEU A 196 3.02 -13.94 3.64
C LEU A 196 2.60 -14.73 4.89
N SER A 197 1.33 -14.63 5.28
CA SER A 197 0.80 -15.37 6.44
C SER A 197 0.98 -16.88 6.28
N ASN A 198 0.67 -17.41 5.08
CA ASN A 198 0.89 -18.83 4.79
C ASN A 198 2.36 -19.22 4.84
N HIS A 199 3.26 -18.38 4.32
CA HIS A 199 4.72 -18.59 4.41
C HIS A 199 5.20 -18.67 5.86
N LEU A 200 4.61 -17.87 6.75
CA LEU A 200 4.91 -17.84 8.19
C LEU A 200 4.16 -18.91 9.01
N GLY A 201 3.30 -19.73 8.38
CA GLY A 201 2.48 -20.71 9.09
C GLY A 201 1.41 -20.06 9.98
N LEU A 202 0.90 -18.89 9.60
CA LEU A 202 -0.12 -18.12 10.31
C LEU A 202 -1.46 -18.18 9.58
N SER A 203 -2.55 -18.12 10.33
CA SER A 203 -3.88 -17.86 9.79
C SER A 203 -4.12 -16.35 9.70
N LEU A 204 -4.85 -15.89 8.67
CA LEU A 204 -5.32 -14.51 8.61
C LEU A 204 -6.19 -14.13 9.82
N ALA A 205 -6.87 -15.10 10.44
CA ALA A 205 -7.60 -14.88 11.68
C ALA A 205 -6.70 -14.47 12.86
N ASP A 206 -5.40 -14.80 12.82
CA ASP A 206 -4.39 -14.40 13.81
C ASP A 206 -3.69 -13.08 13.44
N CYS A 207 -4.15 -12.41 12.40
CA CYS A 207 -3.59 -11.14 11.94
C CYS A 207 -4.49 -9.95 12.32
N MET A 208 -3.86 -8.80 12.55
CA MET A 208 -4.53 -7.50 12.57
C MET A 208 -3.98 -6.63 11.45
N ALA A 209 -4.81 -5.71 10.94
CA ALA A 209 -4.41 -4.80 9.88
C ALA A 209 -4.99 -3.40 10.08
N PHE A 210 -4.27 -2.39 9.60
CA PHE A 210 -4.62 -0.97 9.66
C PHE A 210 -4.52 -0.36 8.28
N GLY A 211 -5.50 0.48 7.90
CA GLY A 211 -5.52 1.12 6.58
C GLY A 211 -6.55 2.23 6.48
N ASP A 212 -6.47 3.04 5.41
CA ASP A 212 -7.32 4.23 5.21
C ASP A 212 -7.87 4.39 3.78
N ALA A 213 -7.34 3.68 2.79
CA ALA A 213 -7.72 3.83 1.38
C ALA A 213 -8.31 2.56 0.76
N MET A 214 -8.87 2.68 -0.45
CA MET A 214 -9.54 1.56 -1.11
C MET A 214 -8.60 0.39 -1.45
N ASN A 215 -7.29 0.62 -1.58
CA ASN A 215 -6.29 -0.43 -1.75
C ASN A 215 -6.04 -1.27 -0.48
N ASP A 216 -6.59 -0.86 0.68
CA ASP A 216 -6.54 -1.61 1.94
C ASP A 216 -7.75 -2.52 2.14
N ARG A 217 -8.79 -2.38 1.32
CA ARG A 217 -10.09 -3.04 1.51
C ARG A 217 -9.96 -4.55 1.71
N GLU A 218 -9.25 -5.22 0.81
CA GLU A 218 -9.08 -6.66 0.84
C GLU A 218 -8.24 -7.10 2.06
N MET A 219 -7.20 -6.34 2.40
CA MET A 219 -6.37 -6.59 3.57
C MET A 219 -7.19 -6.48 4.86
N LEU A 220 -7.90 -5.37 5.04
CA LEU A 220 -8.71 -5.13 6.23
C LEU A 220 -9.86 -6.12 6.38
N GLY A 221 -10.50 -6.50 5.27
CA GLY A 221 -11.64 -7.42 5.26
C GLY A 221 -11.27 -8.89 5.45
N SER A 222 -9.99 -9.27 5.27
CA SER A 222 -9.55 -10.67 5.31
C SER A 222 -8.95 -11.09 6.65
N VAL A 223 -8.53 -10.16 7.48
CA VAL A 223 -7.85 -10.44 8.76
C VAL A 223 -8.83 -10.60 9.91
N GLY A 224 -8.36 -11.27 10.99
CA GLY A 224 -9.17 -11.41 12.20
C GLY A 224 -9.51 -10.09 12.89
N ARG A 225 -8.72 -9.03 12.66
CA ARG A 225 -8.99 -7.69 13.20
C ARG A 225 -8.54 -6.61 12.23
N GLY A 226 -9.47 -6.15 11.37
CA GLY A 226 -9.27 -4.97 10.52
C GLY A 226 -9.64 -3.69 11.28
N LEU A 227 -8.87 -2.62 11.09
CA LEU A 227 -9.03 -1.33 11.75
C LEU A 227 -8.90 -0.21 10.71
N ILE A 228 -9.91 0.62 10.62
CA ILE A 228 -9.99 1.74 9.67
C ILE A 228 -9.51 3.01 10.37
N MET A 229 -8.71 3.81 9.67
CA MET A 229 -8.26 5.11 10.19
C MET A 229 -9.39 6.14 10.19
N GLY A 230 -9.35 7.11 11.11
CA GLY A 230 -10.34 8.20 11.17
C GLY A 230 -10.28 9.17 9.99
N ASN A 231 -9.16 9.20 9.26
CA ASN A 231 -8.99 9.95 8.02
C ASN A 231 -9.27 9.13 6.76
N ALA A 232 -9.85 7.95 6.90
CA ALA A 232 -10.05 7.04 5.77
C ALA A 232 -11.01 7.59 4.71
N MET A 233 -10.83 7.11 3.49
CA MET A 233 -11.75 7.36 2.38
C MET A 233 -13.17 6.94 2.76
N PRO A 234 -14.19 7.78 2.53
CA PRO A 234 -15.60 7.42 2.84
C PRO A 234 -16.04 6.12 2.16
N GLN A 235 -15.52 5.85 0.96
CA GLN A 235 -15.80 4.63 0.20
C GLN A 235 -15.30 3.37 0.93
N LEU A 236 -14.15 3.44 1.62
CA LEU A 236 -13.62 2.33 2.41
C LEU A 236 -14.52 2.05 3.62
N ILE A 237 -14.91 3.10 4.35
CA ILE A 237 -15.82 2.99 5.50
C ILE A 237 -17.16 2.38 5.07
N ALA A 238 -17.70 2.83 3.94
CA ALA A 238 -18.94 2.30 3.38
C ALA A 238 -18.81 0.83 2.93
N ALA A 239 -17.64 0.43 2.42
CA ALA A 239 -17.37 -0.94 1.97
C ALA A 239 -17.18 -1.94 3.14
N LEU A 240 -16.74 -1.47 4.31
CA LEU A 240 -16.42 -2.29 5.48
C LEU A 240 -17.12 -1.76 6.75
N PRO A 241 -18.45 -1.63 6.76
CA PRO A 241 -19.21 -0.96 7.82
C PRO A 241 -19.18 -1.69 9.17
N HIS A 242 -18.70 -2.93 9.19
CA HIS A 242 -18.58 -3.76 10.40
C HIS A 242 -17.22 -3.59 11.11
N LEU A 243 -16.27 -2.90 10.50
CA LEU A 243 -14.96 -2.66 11.11
C LEU A 243 -14.97 -1.39 11.96
N SER A 244 -14.14 -1.43 13.01
CA SER A 244 -13.98 -0.27 13.90
C SER A 244 -13.14 0.82 13.23
N VAL A 245 -13.59 2.06 13.35
CA VAL A 245 -12.82 3.24 12.99
C VAL A 245 -12.05 3.70 14.23
N ILE A 246 -10.74 3.92 14.09
CA ILE A 246 -9.88 4.47 15.14
C ILE A 246 -9.60 5.97 14.87
N GLY A 247 -8.65 6.60 15.55
CA GLY A 247 -8.35 8.02 15.35
C GLY A 247 -7.60 8.35 14.04
N HIS A 248 -7.22 9.61 13.91
CA HIS A 248 -6.53 10.16 12.73
C HIS A 248 -5.03 9.84 12.76
N CYS A 249 -4.41 9.55 11.59
CA CYS A 249 -2.98 9.24 11.47
C CYS A 249 -2.08 10.37 12.02
N GLY A 250 -2.45 11.63 11.80
CA GLY A 250 -1.72 12.79 12.33
C GLY A 250 -1.61 12.83 13.85
N ASN A 251 -2.47 12.12 14.57
CA ASN A 251 -2.46 11.97 16.02
C ASN A 251 -1.86 10.63 16.47
N GLN A 252 -1.13 9.94 15.61
CA GLN A 252 -0.54 8.63 15.87
C GLN A 252 -1.56 7.60 16.40
N ALA A 253 -2.78 7.60 15.85
CA ALA A 253 -3.90 6.78 16.35
C ALA A 253 -3.62 5.28 16.36
N VAL A 254 -2.79 4.78 15.44
CA VAL A 254 -2.32 3.38 15.46
C VAL A 254 -1.57 3.08 16.75
N SER A 255 -0.67 3.99 17.16
CA SER A 255 0.09 3.85 18.41
C SER A 255 -0.82 3.88 19.63
N HIS A 256 -1.79 4.79 19.67
CA HIS A 256 -2.75 4.90 20.78
C HIS A 256 -3.60 3.63 20.90
N PHE A 257 -4.13 3.14 19.77
CA PHE A 257 -4.88 1.90 19.74
C PHE A 257 -4.04 0.71 20.22
N LEU A 258 -2.84 0.54 19.68
CA LEU A 258 -1.97 -0.59 20.02
C LEU A 258 -1.49 -0.53 21.47
N THR A 259 -1.19 0.63 22.00
CA THR A 259 -0.82 0.82 23.40
C THR A 259 -1.96 0.39 24.30
N HIS A 260 -3.19 0.86 24.03
CA HIS A 260 -4.37 0.43 24.77
C HIS A 260 -4.58 -1.09 24.69
N TRP A 261 -4.48 -1.67 23.48
CA TRP A 261 -4.65 -3.10 23.25
C TRP A 261 -3.59 -3.96 23.95
N LEU A 262 -2.34 -3.50 23.98
CA LEU A 262 -1.24 -4.18 24.67
C LEU A 262 -1.39 -4.16 26.20
N ASP A 263 -1.87 -3.03 26.73
CA ASP A 263 -2.00 -2.81 28.17
C ASP A 263 -3.35 -3.32 28.72
N ASN A 264 -4.39 -3.31 27.89
CA ASN A 264 -5.77 -3.66 28.26
C ASN A 264 -6.43 -4.60 27.24
N PRO A 265 -5.92 -5.82 27.02
CA PRO A 265 -6.35 -6.68 25.91
C PRO A 265 -7.83 -7.11 25.96
N HIS A 266 -8.49 -6.96 27.10
CA HIS A 266 -9.89 -7.35 27.33
C HIS A 266 -10.85 -6.15 27.33
N LEU A 267 -10.35 -4.91 27.27
CA LEU A 267 -11.19 -3.72 27.29
C LEU A 267 -11.45 -3.21 25.86
N PRO A 268 -12.67 -2.70 25.60
CA PRO A 268 -12.96 -2.05 24.32
C PRO A 268 -12.12 -0.78 24.17
N TYR A 269 -11.65 -0.50 22.96
CA TYR A 269 -11.01 0.75 22.61
C TYR A 269 -12.08 1.78 22.23
N SER A 270 -12.00 2.99 22.82
CA SER A 270 -12.79 4.15 22.39
C SER A 270 -11.79 5.20 21.89
N PRO A 271 -11.87 5.61 20.61
CA PRO A 271 -11.07 6.74 20.13
C PRO A 271 -11.52 8.03 20.84
N GLU A 272 -10.56 8.84 21.26
CA GLU A 272 -10.79 10.20 21.79
C GLU A 272 -11.11 11.19 20.65
#